data_7ca549bd058691c04ebbf21ddcd79ca8
#
_entry.id   7ca549bd058691c04ebbf21ddcd79ca8
#
_cell.length_a   1.000
_cell.length_b   1.000
_cell.length_c   1.000
_cell.angle_alpha   90.00
_cell.angle_beta   90.00
_cell.angle_gamma   90.00
#
_symmetry.space_group_name_H-M   'P 1'
#
loop_
_entity.id
_entity.type
_entity.pdbx_description
1 polymer ?
#
loop_
_entity_poly.entity_id
_entity_poly.type
_entity_poly.pdbx_seq_one_letter_code
_entity_poly.pdbx_strand_id
1 'polypeptide(L)'
;MKIYNTLTRQKQEFVPINKGEVKMYSCGPTVYDYFHIGNARPFIVFDTMRRYLEYQGYKVTFVQNFTDIDDKMIKRANEEGITVKELGERFIAEYFKDAQAIGIHKATIHPKATENIDAIINVVKKLVDNGYAYDVEGNVYFSTKKFNEYGKLSKQPLEDLEAGARIDVNEHKKDVMDFALWKKQKEGEPAWESPWGMGRPGWHIECSAMVNKYLGETIDIHSGGQDLIFPHHENEIAQSECANGKPFANYWMHNGYININNRKMSKSLGNFFTVRDILKQYDGEVVRFFMLSAHYRNPINFDNELMEQAKSAVERVYTCIDNLEFLLQNSDDREL
;
A
#
# COMPACT_ATOMS: atom_id res chain seq x y z
N MET A 1 21.28 -9.59 6.32
CA MET A 1 20.13 -8.91 6.98
C MET A 1 18.96 -9.88 7.09
N LYS A 2 18.23 -9.86 8.22
CA LYS A 2 17.04 -10.72 8.40
C LYS A 2 15.77 -9.89 8.33
N ILE A 3 14.78 -10.38 7.56
CA ILE A 3 13.45 -9.78 7.41
C ILE A 3 12.40 -10.74 7.98
N TYR A 4 11.41 -10.23 8.70
CA TYR A 4 10.23 -11.03 9.06
C TYR A 4 9.30 -11.11 7.86
N ASN A 5 9.04 -12.32 7.40
CA ASN A 5 8.17 -12.59 6.27
C ASN A 5 6.78 -13.02 6.77
N THR A 6 5.75 -12.26 6.47
CA THR A 6 4.38 -12.56 6.88
C THR A 6 3.89 -13.88 6.29
N LEU A 7 4.31 -14.22 5.08
CA LEU A 7 3.89 -15.46 4.41
C LEU A 7 4.35 -16.71 5.17
N THR A 8 5.59 -16.71 5.67
CA THR A 8 6.17 -17.82 6.43
C THR A 8 6.04 -17.67 7.93
N ARG A 9 5.71 -16.46 8.42
CA ARG A 9 5.69 -16.08 9.85
C ARG A 9 7.03 -16.26 10.56
N GLN A 10 8.13 -16.15 9.82
CA GLN A 10 9.48 -16.32 10.33
C GLN A 10 10.41 -15.18 9.93
N LYS A 11 11.46 -14.95 10.72
CA LYS A 11 12.58 -14.12 10.30
C LYS A 11 13.48 -14.95 9.39
N GLN A 12 13.70 -14.47 8.19
CA GLN A 12 14.50 -15.11 7.15
C GLN A 12 15.65 -14.23 6.74
N GLU A 13 16.77 -14.81 6.31
CA GLU A 13 17.82 -14.07 5.63
C GLU A 13 17.27 -13.46 4.34
N PHE A 14 17.55 -12.18 4.15
CA PHE A 14 17.16 -11.51 2.92
C PHE A 14 18.15 -11.87 1.80
N VAL A 15 17.64 -12.52 0.79
CA VAL A 15 18.37 -12.87 -0.44
C VAL A 15 17.58 -12.29 -1.62
N PRO A 16 18.12 -11.29 -2.32
CA PRO A 16 17.43 -10.72 -3.47
C PRO A 16 17.43 -11.67 -4.65
N ILE A 17 16.44 -11.55 -5.53
CA ILE A 17 16.33 -12.33 -6.78
C ILE A 17 17.56 -12.09 -7.67
N ASN A 18 17.94 -10.82 -7.82
CA ASN A 18 19.12 -10.42 -8.55
C ASN A 18 20.16 -9.83 -7.60
N LYS A 19 21.39 -10.32 -7.66
CA LYS A 19 22.47 -9.83 -6.79
C LYS A 19 22.66 -8.32 -6.94
N GLY A 20 22.56 -7.58 -5.83
CA GLY A 20 22.75 -6.13 -5.77
C GLY A 20 21.54 -5.31 -6.18
N GLU A 21 20.44 -5.93 -6.61
CA GLU A 21 19.18 -5.25 -6.96
C GLU A 21 18.04 -5.71 -6.07
N VAL A 22 17.10 -4.82 -5.77
CA VAL A 22 15.87 -5.15 -5.02
C VAL A 22 14.66 -4.55 -5.73
N LYS A 23 13.68 -5.39 -6.00
CA LYS A 23 12.37 -5.03 -6.53
C LYS A 23 11.39 -4.97 -5.38
N MET A 24 10.88 -3.77 -5.07
CA MET A 24 9.99 -3.53 -3.94
C MET A 24 8.71 -2.86 -4.39
N TYR A 25 7.57 -3.36 -3.92
CA TYR A 25 6.26 -2.77 -4.14
C TYR A 25 5.57 -2.47 -2.82
N SER A 26 4.91 -1.34 -2.74
CA SER A 26 4.01 -0.99 -1.63
C SER A 26 2.69 -0.47 -2.18
N CYS A 27 1.57 -1.00 -1.68
CA CYS A 27 0.27 -0.47 -2.04
C CYS A 27 0.16 0.99 -1.63
N GLY A 28 -0.19 1.83 -2.61
CA GLY A 28 -0.36 3.26 -2.42
C GLY A 28 -1.80 3.64 -2.02
N PRO A 29 -2.08 4.94 -1.87
CA PRO A 29 -3.38 5.40 -1.46
C PRO A 29 -4.40 5.40 -2.60
N THR A 30 -5.69 5.27 -2.24
CA THR A 30 -6.79 5.72 -3.08
C THR A 30 -6.90 7.23 -2.96
N VAL A 31 -6.78 7.94 -4.08
CA VAL A 31 -6.60 9.40 -4.12
C VAL A 31 -7.93 10.16 -4.18
N TYR A 32 -8.83 9.88 -3.22
CA TYR A 32 -10.13 10.54 -3.12
C TYR A 32 -10.19 11.61 -2.02
N ASP A 33 -9.20 11.63 -1.11
CA ASP A 33 -9.14 12.56 0.03
C ASP A 33 -7.68 12.73 0.48
N TYR A 34 -7.42 13.67 1.38
CA TYR A 34 -6.15 13.77 2.08
C TYR A 34 -5.85 12.50 2.83
N PHE A 35 -4.60 12.02 2.77
CA PHE A 35 -4.28 10.81 3.49
C PHE A 35 -4.16 11.06 4.99
N HIS A 36 -4.63 10.09 5.75
CA HIS A 36 -4.67 10.16 7.19
C HIS A 36 -3.42 9.54 7.83
N ILE A 37 -3.23 9.82 9.13
CA ILE A 37 -2.06 9.35 9.88
C ILE A 37 -1.88 7.82 9.83
N GLY A 38 -2.96 7.05 9.73
CA GLY A 38 -2.90 5.60 9.55
C GLY A 38 -2.23 5.17 8.24
N ASN A 39 -2.44 5.93 7.14
CA ASN A 39 -1.74 5.70 5.87
C ASN A 39 -0.29 6.21 5.91
N ALA A 40 0.01 7.22 6.72
CA ALA A 40 1.37 7.74 6.85
C ALA A 40 2.35 6.67 7.35
N ARG A 41 1.90 5.80 8.26
CA ARG A 41 2.75 4.78 8.86
C ARG A 41 3.37 3.81 7.85
N PRO A 42 2.61 3.08 7.00
CA PRO A 42 3.21 2.25 5.96
C PRO A 42 4.13 3.04 5.03
N PHE A 43 3.76 4.26 4.65
CA PHE A 43 4.58 5.06 3.75
C PHE A 43 5.93 5.43 4.37
N ILE A 44 5.96 5.83 5.66
CA ILE A 44 7.20 6.11 6.39
C ILE A 44 8.03 4.84 6.60
N VAL A 45 7.40 3.74 7.03
CA VAL A 45 8.10 2.47 7.32
C VAL A 45 8.77 1.92 6.06
N PHE A 46 8.06 1.90 4.94
CA PHE A 46 8.60 1.30 3.71
C PHE A 46 9.53 2.25 2.95
N ASP A 47 9.38 3.57 3.08
CA ASP A 47 10.41 4.53 2.67
C ASP A 47 11.70 4.33 3.49
N THR A 48 11.59 4.10 4.79
CA THR A 48 12.75 3.82 5.65
C THR A 48 13.41 2.48 5.28
N MET A 49 12.61 1.45 5.01
CA MET A 49 13.14 0.15 4.54
C MET A 49 13.88 0.31 3.21
N ARG A 50 13.31 1.04 2.25
CA ARG A 50 13.97 1.37 0.98
C ARG A 50 15.31 2.06 1.21
N ARG A 51 15.35 3.14 2.00
CA ARG A 51 16.57 3.88 2.29
C ARG A 51 17.63 3.01 2.97
N TYR A 52 17.21 2.13 3.86
CA TYR A 52 18.12 1.18 4.50
C TYR A 52 18.73 0.19 3.51
N LEU A 53 17.93 -0.33 2.58
CA LEU A 53 18.44 -1.20 1.51
C LEU A 53 19.42 -0.44 0.61
N GLU A 54 19.12 0.80 0.24
CA GLU A 54 20.01 1.66 -0.53
C GLU A 54 21.33 1.94 0.23
N TYR A 55 21.25 2.22 1.54
CA TYR A 55 22.41 2.36 2.40
C TYR A 55 23.27 1.09 2.48
N GLN A 56 22.67 -0.09 2.40
CA GLN A 56 23.38 -1.37 2.33
C GLN A 56 23.97 -1.67 0.95
N GLY A 57 23.86 -0.73 0.01
CA GLY A 57 24.44 -0.83 -1.33
C GLY A 57 23.57 -1.50 -2.38
N TYR A 58 22.30 -1.77 -2.09
CA TYR A 58 21.37 -2.29 -3.10
C TYR A 58 20.83 -1.16 -3.98
N LYS A 59 20.69 -1.44 -5.27
CA LYS A 59 19.89 -0.65 -6.20
C LYS A 59 18.43 -1.02 -6.03
N VAL A 60 17.63 -0.16 -5.42
CA VAL A 60 16.21 -0.44 -5.15
C VAL A 60 15.33 0.17 -6.24
N THR A 61 14.53 -0.67 -6.90
CA THR A 61 13.41 -0.22 -7.72
C THR A 61 12.15 -0.30 -6.88
N PHE A 62 11.71 0.83 -6.35
CA PHE A 62 10.53 0.95 -5.51
C PHE A 62 9.34 1.48 -6.29
N VAL A 63 8.26 0.72 -6.33
CA VAL A 63 7.00 1.10 -6.98
C VAL A 63 5.91 1.27 -5.93
N GLN A 64 5.21 2.40 -5.99
CA GLN A 64 4.04 2.69 -5.16
C GLN A 64 2.97 3.32 -6.04
N ASN A 65 1.84 2.62 -6.19
CA ASN A 65 0.77 3.06 -7.08
C ASN A 65 -0.11 4.17 -6.49
N PHE A 66 -0.93 4.74 -7.36
CA PHE A 66 -2.14 5.46 -6.99
C PHE A 66 -3.35 4.72 -7.54
N THR A 67 -4.31 4.39 -6.67
CA THR A 67 -5.66 3.99 -7.07
C THR A 67 -6.45 5.27 -7.36
N ASP A 68 -6.54 5.61 -8.63
CA ASP A 68 -7.19 6.83 -9.14
C ASP A 68 -8.54 6.54 -9.83
N ILE A 69 -9.07 5.34 -9.63
CA ILE A 69 -10.42 4.92 -10.02
C ILE A 69 -10.96 3.91 -9.02
N ASP A 70 -12.04 4.26 -8.32
CA ASP A 70 -12.71 3.38 -7.37
C ASP A 70 -14.11 3.95 -7.03
N ASP A 71 -14.95 3.17 -6.35
CA ASP A 71 -16.30 3.57 -5.98
C ASP A 71 -16.35 4.85 -5.11
N LYS A 72 -15.34 5.05 -4.22
CA LYS A 72 -15.26 6.26 -3.36
C LYS A 72 -14.90 7.50 -4.17
N MET A 73 -14.01 7.33 -5.16
CA MET A 73 -13.62 8.42 -6.06
C MET A 73 -14.78 8.87 -6.93
N ILE A 74 -15.51 7.91 -7.52
CA ILE A 74 -16.70 8.20 -8.32
C ILE A 74 -17.75 8.94 -7.49
N LYS A 75 -18.04 8.43 -6.30
CA LYS A 75 -19.00 9.08 -5.39
C LYS A 75 -18.60 10.50 -5.08
N ARG A 76 -17.34 10.74 -4.68
CA ARG A 76 -16.86 12.07 -4.30
C ARG A 76 -16.80 13.03 -5.48
N ALA A 77 -16.36 12.57 -6.64
CA ALA A 77 -16.35 13.39 -7.86
C ALA A 77 -17.76 13.87 -8.23
N ASN A 78 -18.75 12.98 -8.14
CA ASN A 78 -20.15 13.32 -8.36
C ASN A 78 -20.68 14.32 -7.31
N GLU A 79 -20.33 14.17 -6.02
CA GLU A 79 -20.70 15.09 -4.95
C GLU A 79 -20.10 16.50 -5.17
N GLU A 80 -18.89 16.58 -5.73
CA GLU A 80 -18.22 17.86 -6.01
C GLU A 80 -18.51 18.41 -7.41
N GLY A 81 -19.22 17.68 -8.27
CA GLY A 81 -19.54 18.09 -9.63
C GLY A 81 -18.32 18.19 -10.55
N ILE A 82 -17.27 17.38 -10.31
CA ILE A 82 -16.04 17.31 -11.10
C ILE A 82 -15.81 15.91 -11.66
N THR A 83 -14.86 15.76 -12.57
CA THR A 83 -14.48 14.45 -13.07
C THR A 83 -13.62 13.66 -12.08
N VAL A 84 -13.66 12.32 -12.16
CA VAL A 84 -12.79 11.44 -11.36
C VAL A 84 -11.31 11.74 -11.63
N LYS A 85 -10.97 12.10 -12.86
CA LYS A 85 -9.61 12.49 -13.26
C LYS A 85 -9.15 13.76 -12.50
N GLU A 86 -9.96 14.82 -12.53
CA GLU A 86 -9.64 16.08 -11.81
C GLU A 86 -9.50 15.85 -10.31
N LEU A 87 -10.37 15.01 -9.73
CA LEU A 87 -10.28 14.62 -8.33
C LEU A 87 -8.93 13.90 -8.03
N GLY A 88 -8.58 12.91 -8.85
CA GLY A 88 -7.35 12.14 -8.70
C GLY A 88 -6.10 13.01 -8.84
N GLU A 89 -6.02 13.84 -9.86
CA GLU A 89 -4.89 14.74 -10.08
C GLU A 89 -4.69 15.71 -8.90
N ARG A 90 -5.79 16.27 -8.36
CA ARG A 90 -5.77 17.12 -7.19
C ARG A 90 -5.18 16.40 -5.97
N PHE A 91 -5.72 15.22 -5.61
CA PHE A 91 -5.28 14.51 -4.43
C PHE A 91 -3.92 13.82 -4.56
N ILE A 92 -3.48 13.49 -5.76
CA ILE A 92 -2.09 13.08 -6.02
C ILE A 92 -1.13 14.25 -5.73
N ALA A 93 -1.46 15.47 -6.18
CA ALA A 93 -0.65 16.64 -5.87
C ALA A 93 -0.59 16.93 -4.36
N GLU A 94 -1.72 16.81 -3.68
CA GLU A 94 -1.80 16.98 -2.22
C GLU A 94 -1.07 15.86 -1.45
N TYR A 95 -1.14 14.62 -1.95
CA TYR A 95 -0.34 13.51 -1.40
C TYR A 95 1.16 13.82 -1.42
N PHE A 96 1.69 14.30 -2.53
CA PHE A 96 3.12 14.62 -2.61
C PHE A 96 3.54 15.75 -1.68
N LYS A 97 2.69 16.76 -1.48
CA LYS A 97 2.95 17.83 -0.50
C LYS A 97 3.04 17.28 0.93
N ASP A 98 2.04 16.50 1.33
CA ASP A 98 1.98 15.94 2.68
C ASP A 98 3.09 14.89 2.92
N ALA A 99 3.38 14.05 1.91
CA ALA A 99 4.46 13.07 1.98
C ALA A 99 5.84 13.73 2.11
N GLN A 100 6.09 14.78 1.33
CA GLN A 100 7.33 15.57 1.43
C GLN A 100 7.46 16.21 2.81
N ALA A 101 6.38 16.75 3.37
CA ALA A 101 6.39 17.41 4.67
C ALA A 101 6.75 16.47 5.83
N ILE A 102 6.52 15.16 5.71
CA ILE A 102 6.94 14.13 6.68
C ILE A 102 8.18 13.35 6.20
N GLY A 103 8.94 13.92 5.28
CA GLY A 103 10.23 13.40 4.83
C GLY A 103 10.16 12.08 4.04
N ILE A 104 9.05 11.76 3.39
CA ILE A 104 8.93 10.59 2.50
C ILE A 104 9.51 10.95 1.12
N HIS A 105 10.41 10.14 0.62
CA HIS A 105 10.93 10.27 -0.72
C HIS A 105 9.98 9.67 -1.76
N LYS A 106 9.89 10.29 -2.93
CA LYS A 106 9.13 9.71 -4.05
C LYS A 106 9.64 8.31 -4.37
N ALA A 107 8.72 7.40 -4.67
CA ALA A 107 9.08 6.09 -5.19
C ALA A 107 9.79 6.24 -6.55
N THR A 108 10.46 5.19 -7.00
CA THR A 108 11.07 5.17 -8.33
C THR A 108 10.01 5.35 -9.41
N ILE A 109 8.84 4.75 -9.19
CA ILE A 109 7.69 4.85 -10.09
C ILE A 109 6.42 4.95 -9.25
N HIS A 110 5.53 5.89 -9.61
CA HIS A 110 4.18 6.02 -9.08
C HIS A 110 3.16 5.80 -10.20
N PRO A 111 2.83 4.54 -10.55
CA PRO A 111 1.85 4.28 -11.61
C PRO A 111 0.43 4.57 -11.12
N LYS A 112 -0.41 5.08 -12.01
CA LYS A 112 -1.85 5.23 -11.78
C LYS A 112 -2.61 4.06 -12.39
N ALA A 113 -3.69 3.61 -11.75
CA ALA A 113 -4.52 2.53 -12.26
C ALA A 113 -5.09 2.87 -13.64
N THR A 114 -5.58 4.10 -13.84
CA THR A 114 -6.15 4.56 -15.11
C THR A 114 -5.17 4.60 -16.29
N GLU A 115 -3.87 4.73 -16.03
CA GLU A 115 -2.81 4.69 -17.05
C GLU A 115 -2.32 3.27 -17.35
N ASN A 116 -2.89 2.26 -16.68
CA ASN A 116 -2.47 0.86 -16.78
C ASN A 116 -3.59 -0.11 -17.14
N ILE A 117 -4.69 0.39 -17.72
CA ILE A 117 -5.87 -0.40 -18.08
C ILE A 117 -5.53 -1.58 -19.00
N ASP A 118 -4.70 -1.37 -20.02
CA ASP A 118 -4.29 -2.45 -20.94
C ASP A 118 -3.54 -3.57 -20.19
N ALA A 119 -2.66 -3.20 -19.25
CA ALA A 119 -1.95 -4.18 -18.44
C ALA A 119 -2.92 -4.95 -17.53
N ILE A 120 -3.92 -4.28 -16.96
CA ILE A 120 -4.95 -4.90 -16.14
C ILE A 120 -5.78 -5.87 -16.98
N ILE A 121 -6.28 -5.45 -18.14
CA ILE A 121 -7.05 -6.31 -19.06
C ILE A 121 -6.24 -7.55 -19.45
N ASN A 122 -4.95 -7.39 -19.73
CA ASN A 122 -4.08 -8.51 -20.08
C ASN A 122 -3.95 -9.54 -18.95
N VAL A 123 -3.84 -9.11 -17.69
CA VAL A 123 -3.78 -10.04 -16.54
C VAL A 123 -5.14 -10.72 -16.35
N VAL A 124 -6.25 -9.97 -16.43
CA VAL A 124 -7.59 -10.56 -16.32
C VAL A 124 -7.83 -11.59 -17.44
N LYS A 125 -7.41 -11.28 -18.66
CA LYS A 125 -7.51 -12.23 -19.79
C LYS A 125 -6.73 -13.51 -19.52
N LYS A 126 -5.47 -13.42 -19.06
CA LYS A 126 -4.70 -14.60 -18.65
C LYS A 126 -5.44 -15.44 -17.61
N LEU A 127 -6.07 -14.81 -16.62
CA LEU A 127 -6.84 -15.51 -15.58
C LEU A 127 -8.06 -16.23 -16.15
N VAL A 128 -8.74 -15.63 -17.10
CA VAL A 128 -9.87 -16.24 -17.81
C VAL A 128 -9.38 -17.42 -18.66
N ASP A 129 -8.35 -17.20 -19.48
CA ASP A 129 -7.76 -18.23 -20.37
C ASP A 129 -7.23 -19.43 -19.57
N ASN A 130 -6.61 -19.17 -18.40
CA ASN A 130 -6.13 -20.22 -17.47
C ASN A 130 -7.27 -20.88 -16.67
N GLY A 131 -8.51 -20.41 -16.80
CA GLY A 131 -9.68 -20.97 -16.14
C GLY A 131 -9.88 -20.58 -14.69
N TYR A 132 -9.14 -19.61 -14.15
CA TYR A 132 -9.29 -19.08 -12.79
C TYR A 132 -10.31 -17.98 -12.64
N ALA A 133 -10.75 -17.40 -13.75
CA ALA A 133 -11.77 -16.36 -13.75
C ALA A 133 -12.92 -16.70 -14.70
N TYR A 134 -14.06 -16.05 -14.52
CA TYR A 134 -15.26 -16.23 -15.34
C TYR A 134 -16.00 -14.90 -15.54
N ASP A 135 -16.60 -14.75 -16.70
CA ASP A 135 -17.46 -13.62 -17.03
C ASP A 135 -18.94 -13.92 -16.74
N VAL A 136 -19.62 -12.94 -16.18
CA VAL A 136 -21.08 -12.93 -16.02
C VAL A 136 -21.60 -11.57 -16.45
N GLU A 137 -22.18 -11.51 -17.63
CA GLU A 137 -22.81 -10.30 -18.19
C GLU A 137 -21.92 -9.05 -18.21
N GLY A 138 -20.60 -9.25 -18.46
CA GLY A 138 -19.62 -8.17 -18.53
C GLY A 138 -18.93 -7.85 -17.19
N ASN A 139 -19.24 -8.59 -16.12
CA ASN A 139 -18.48 -8.59 -14.87
C ASN A 139 -17.57 -9.82 -14.83
N VAL A 140 -16.28 -9.63 -14.59
CA VAL A 140 -15.36 -10.76 -14.48
C VAL A 140 -14.97 -10.97 -13.02
N TYR A 141 -15.12 -12.20 -12.55
CA TYR A 141 -14.83 -12.61 -11.17
C TYR A 141 -13.71 -13.64 -11.14
N PHE A 142 -12.84 -13.53 -10.13
CA PHE A 142 -11.88 -14.58 -9.80
C PHE A 142 -12.59 -15.69 -9.01
N SER A 143 -12.33 -16.93 -9.37
CA SER A 143 -12.87 -18.11 -8.68
C SER A 143 -11.92 -18.60 -7.60
N THR A 144 -12.15 -18.21 -6.35
CA THR A 144 -11.25 -18.50 -5.21
C THR A 144 -11.08 -19.99 -4.97
N LYS A 145 -12.14 -20.80 -5.16
CA LYS A 145 -12.10 -22.26 -5.01
C LYS A 145 -11.16 -22.97 -5.97
N LYS A 146 -10.77 -22.32 -7.07
CA LYS A 146 -9.83 -22.90 -8.04
C LYS A 146 -8.37 -22.72 -7.64
N PHE A 147 -8.07 -21.82 -6.71
CA PHE A 147 -6.73 -21.60 -6.17
C PHE A 147 -6.60 -22.31 -4.82
N ASN A 148 -6.07 -23.54 -4.83
CA ASN A 148 -5.98 -24.41 -3.66
C ASN A 148 -5.19 -23.81 -2.48
N GLU A 149 -4.31 -22.83 -2.76
CA GLU A 149 -3.51 -22.15 -1.75
C GLU A 149 -4.13 -20.83 -1.25
N TYR A 150 -5.42 -20.56 -1.62
CA TYR A 150 -6.09 -19.34 -1.15
C TYR A 150 -6.13 -19.30 0.38
N GLY A 151 -5.75 -18.16 0.99
CA GLY A 151 -5.59 -18.04 2.43
C GLY A 151 -4.16 -18.31 2.93
N LYS A 152 -3.18 -18.58 2.04
CA LYS A 152 -1.81 -18.89 2.45
C LYS A 152 -1.07 -17.75 3.14
N LEU A 153 -1.43 -16.48 2.87
CA LEU A 153 -0.84 -15.31 3.52
C LEU A 153 -1.51 -15.02 4.86
N SER A 154 -2.83 -14.96 4.89
CA SER A 154 -3.63 -14.64 6.08
C SER A 154 -3.54 -15.75 7.14
N LYS A 155 -3.37 -17.01 6.71
CA LYS A 155 -3.36 -18.20 7.59
C LYS A 155 -4.65 -18.34 8.44
N GLN A 156 -5.73 -17.75 7.99
CA GLN A 156 -7.04 -17.89 8.64
C GLN A 156 -7.81 -19.01 7.96
N PRO A 157 -8.63 -19.76 8.71
CA PRO A 157 -9.57 -20.70 8.12
C PRO A 157 -10.49 -19.99 7.11
N LEU A 158 -10.77 -20.63 5.98
CA LEU A 158 -11.64 -20.03 4.94
C LEU A 158 -13.02 -19.67 5.49
N GLU A 159 -13.56 -20.49 6.40
CA GLU A 159 -14.84 -20.24 7.08
C GLU A 159 -14.85 -18.92 7.87
N ASP A 160 -13.73 -18.59 8.55
CA ASP A 160 -13.58 -17.31 9.27
C ASP A 160 -13.41 -16.14 8.30
N LEU A 161 -12.77 -16.37 7.15
CA LEU A 161 -12.61 -15.39 6.10
C LEU A 161 -13.95 -15.09 5.41
N GLU A 162 -14.79 -16.09 5.19
CA GLU A 162 -16.15 -15.93 4.68
C GLU A 162 -17.00 -15.06 5.61
N ALA A 163 -16.90 -15.27 6.92
CA ALA A 163 -17.62 -14.47 7.92
C ALA A 163 -17.13 -13.02 8.01
N GLY A 164 -15.85 -12.76 7.71
CA GLY A 164 -15.23 -11.43 7.73
C GLY A 164 -15.24 -10.71 6.39
N ALA A 165 -15.48 -11.39 5.29
CA ALA A 165 -15.59 -10.78 3.97
C ALA A 165 -16.80 -9.84 3.96
N ARG A 166 -16.63 -8.60 3.46
CA ARG A 166 -17.76 -7.75 3.10
C ARG A 166 -18.51 -8.45 1.97
N ILE A 167 -19.56 -9.17 2.35
CA ILE A 167 -20.44 -9.87 1.43
C ILE A 167 -21.24 -8.79 0.71
N ASP A 168 -20.72 -8.29 -0.41
CA ASP A 168 -21.59 -7.78 -1.44
C ASP A 168 -22.38 -9.00 -1.94
N VAL A 169 -23.62 -9.10 -1.50
CA VAL A 169 -24.57 -10.10 -2.00
C VAL A 169 -24.82 -9.73 -3.46
N ASN A 170 -23.92 -10.20 -4.33
CA ASN A 170 -24.05 -10.05 -5.76
C ASN A 170 -24.52 -11.41 -6.29
N GLU A 171 -25.76 -11.47 -6.76
CA GLU A 171 -26.41 -12.67 -7.31
C GLU A 171 -25.63 -13.29 -8.50
N HIS A 172 -24.67 -12.55 -9.06
CA HIS A 172 -23.84 -12.98 -10.18
C HIS A 172 -22.58 -13.77 -9.79
N LYS A 173 -22.19 -13.81 -8.51
CA LYS A 173 -21.04 -14.58 -8.05
C LYS A 173 -21.40 -16.06 -7.89
N LYS A 174 -20.50 -16.94 -8.35
CA LYS A 174 -20.65 -18.41 -8.14
C LYS A 174 -20.34 -18.83 -6.71
N ASP A 175 -19.51 -18.07 -6.03
CA ASP A 175 -19.13 -18.24 -4.63
C ASP A 175 -19.04 -16.90 -3.92
N VAL A 176 -19.39 -16.87 -2.64
CA VAL A 176 -19.35 -15.65 -1.82
C VAL A 176 -17.94 -15.04 -1.73
N MET A 177 -16.91 -15.88 -1.75
CA MET A 177 -15.51 -15.48 -1.68
C MET A 177 -14.94 -15.00 -3.01
N ASP A 178 -15.62 -15.23 -4.13
CA ASP A 178 -15.18 -14.74 -5.43
C ASP A 178 -15.17 -13.20 -5.44
N PHE A 179 -14.21 -12.62 -6.09
CA PHE A 179 -14.03 -11.16 -6.11
C PHE A 179 -13.89 -10.61 -7.52
N ALA A 180 -14.33 -9.36 -7.69
CA ALA A 180 -14.36 -8.72 -9.01
C ALA A 180 -12.95 -8.39 -9.50
N LEU A 181 -12.65 -8.78 -10.73
CA LEU A 181 -11.48 -8.41 -11.50
C LEU A 181 -11.78 -7.27 -12.47
N TRP A 182 -12.98 -7.32 -13.08
CA TRP A 182 -13.53 -6.30 -13.98
C TRP A 182 -14.98 -6.06 -13.64
N LYS A 183 -15.39 -4.80 -13.56
CA LYS A 183 -16.76 -4.40 -13.25
C LYS A 183 -17.37 -3.77 -14.48
N LYS A 184 -18.52 -4.27 -14.93
CA LYS A 184 -19.32 -3.67 -15.98
C LYS A 184 -19.63 -2.21 -15.67
N GLN A 185 -19.57 -1.36 -16.66
CA GLN A 185 -19.90 0.06 -16.54
C GLN A 185 -21.33 0.26 -16.01
N LYS A 186 -21.47 1.17 -15.05
CA LYS A 186 -22.74 1.76 -14.66
C LYS A 186 -22.87 3.15 -15.29
N GLU A 187 -24.09 3.62 -15.43
CA GLU A 187 -24.35 4.96 -15.98
C GLU A 187 -23.63 6.05 -15.19
N GLY A 188 -22.93 6.94 -15.91
CA GLY A 188 -22.16 8.04 -15.30
C GLY A 188 -20.79 7.65 -14.75
N GLU A 189 -20.39 6.37 -14.80
CA GLU A 189 -19.04 5.94 -14.36
C GLU A 189 -18.02 6.03 -15.51
N PRO A 190 -16.75 6.39 -15.20
CA PRO A 190 -15.65 6.19 -16.15
C PRO A 190 -15.54 4.72 -16.52
N ALA A 191 -15.30 4.45 -17.79
CA ALA A 191 -15.16 3.09 -18.28
C ALA A 191 -14.21 3.00 -19.48
N TRP A 192 -13.67 1.81 -19.68
CA TRP A 192 -12.75 1.46 -20.75
C TRP A 192 -13.28 0.23 -21.51
N GLU A 193 -12.95 0.17 -22.78
CA GLU A 193 -13.27 -0.98 -23.62
C GLU A 193 -12.45 -2.21 -23.17
N SER A 194 -13.10 -3.36 -23.15
CA SER A 194 -12.48 -4.64 -22.81
C SER A 194 -13.13 -5.78 -23.58
N PRO A 195 -12.53 -6.99 -23.59
CA PRO A 195 -13.17 -8.18 -24.19
C PRO A 195 -14.55 -8.53 -23.59
N TRP A 196 -14.85 -8.03 -22.39
CA TRP A 196 -16.11 -8.26 -21.69
C TRP A 196 -17.09 -7.09 -21.79
N GLY A 197 -16.75 -6.08 -22.61
CA GLY A 197 -17.50 -4.85 -22.79
C GLY A 197 -16.94 -3.67 -22.01
N MET A 198 -17.69 -2.57 -22.01
CA MET A 198 -17.32 -1.35 -21.27
C MET A 198 -17.36 -1.57 -19.78
N GLY A 199 -16.29 -1.17 -19.09
CA GLY A 199 -16.19 -1.37 -17.66
C GLY A 199 -14.92 -0.76 -17.04
N ARG A 200 -14.64 -1.13 -15.81
CA ARG A 200 -13.48 -0.67 -15.05
C ARG A 200 -12.86 -1.77 -14.19
N PRO A 201 -11.61 -1.63 -13.74
CA PRO A 201 -10.97 -2.64 -12.93
C PRO A 201 -11.65 -2.82 -11.57
N GLY A 202 -11.56 -4.04 -11.04
CA GLY A 202 -11.69 -4.31 -9.62
C GLY A 202 -10.48 -3.79 -8.85
N TRP A 203 -10.63 -3.53 -7.57
CA TRP A 203 -9.56 -2.92 -6.76
C TRP A 203 -8.29 -3.77 -6.66
N HIS A 204 -8.42 -5.09 -6.56
CA HIS A 204 -7.27 -5.97 -6.27
C HIS A 204 -6.39 -6.22 -7.49
N ILE A 205 -6.96 -6.17 -8.71
CA ILE A 205 -6.21 -6.48 -9.94
C ILE A 205 -5.22 -5.40 -10.34
N GLU A 206 -5.45 -4.17 -9.90
CA GLU A 206 -4.61 -3.02 -10.21
C GLU A 206 -3.15 -3.25 -9.81
N CYS A 207 -2.94 -3.62 -8.53
CA CYS A 207 -1.60 -3.84 -7.99
C CYS A 207 -0.91 -5.02 -8.66
N SER A 208 -1.60 -6.14 -8.87
CA SER A 208 -1.05 -7.31 -9.58
C SER A 208 -0.57 -6.95 -10.99
N ALA A 209 -1.37 -6.18 -11.73
CA ALA A 209 -1.03 -5.76 -13.08
C ALA A 209 0.14 -4.76 -13.11
N MET A 210 0.16 -3.79 -12.18
CA MET A 210 1.24 -2.82 -12.09
C MET A 210 2.56 -3.45 -11.63
N VAL A 211 2.52 -4.39 -10.68
CA VAL A 211 3.72 -5.17 -10.32
C VAL A 211 4.26 -5.91 -11.53
N ASN A 212 3.41 -6.65 -12.22
CA ASN A 212 3.81 -7.42 -13.39
C ASN A 212 4.45 -6.54 -14.48
N LYS A 213 3.88 -5.37 -14.74
CA LYS A 213 4.36 -4.42 -15.76
C LYS A 213 5.70 -3.77 -15.39
N TYR A 214 5.86 -3.31 -14.16
CA TYR A 214 7.00 -2.47 -13.77
C TYR A 214 8.12 -3.23 -13.07
N LEU A 215 7.82 -4.36 -12.43
CA LEU A 215 8.78 -5.13 -11.65
C LEU A 215 8.95 -6.57 -12.13
N GLY A 216 7.97 -7.09 -12.89
CA GLY A 216 7.96 -8.45 -13.44
C GLY A 216 7.08 -9.40 -12.63
N GLU A 217 7.13 -10.69 -12.99
CA GLU A 217 6.23 -11.72 -12.47
C GLU A 217 6.48 -12.07 -10.99
N THR A 218 7.72 -11.97 -10.55
CA THR A 218 8.15 -12.19 -9.17
C THR A 218 8.98 -11.02 -8.67
N ILE A 219 8.68 -10.54 -7.45
CA ILE A 219 9.40 -9.44 -6.81
C ILE A 219 10.05 -9.87 -5.50
N ASP A 220 11.01 -9.08 -5.02
CA ASP A 220 11.67 -9.37 -3.74
C ASP A 220 10.73 -9.08 -2.56
N ILE A 221 10.20 -7.87 -2.47
CA ILE A 221 9.41 -7.42 -1.32
C ILE A 221 8.08 -6.84 -1.77
N HIS A 222 6.98 -7.37 -1.24
CA HIS A 222 5.66 -6.74 -1.27
C HIS A 222 5.29 -6.26 0.13
N SER A 223 4.72 -5.05 0.25
CA SER A 223 4.52 -4.42 1.54
C SER A 223 3.23 -3.59 1.64
N GLY A 224 2.75 -3.41 2.88
CA GLY A 224 1.57 -2.60 3.18
C GLY A 224 1.17 -2.66 4.65
N GLY A 225 0.01 -2.11 5.00
CA GLY A 225 -0.58 -2.25 6.33
C GLY A 225 -1.10 -3.66 6.61
N GLN A 226 -1.19 -4.04 7.87
CA GLN A 226 -1.76 -5.34 8.27
C GLN A 226 -3.22 -5.52 7.81
N ASP A 227 -3.96 -4.44 7.62
CA ASP A 227 -5.32 -4.43 7.09
C ASP A 227 -5.41 -4.89 5.63
N LEU A 228 -4.30 -4.83 4.89
CA LEU A 228 -4.22 -5.29 3.51
C LEU A 228 -3.93 -6.79 3.40
N ILE A 229 -3.49 -7.47 4.47
CA ILE A 229 -3.19 -8.91 4.43
C ILE A 229 -4.38 -9.67 3.83
N PHE A 230 -5.59 -9.36 4.32
CA PHE A 230 -6.84 -9.91 3.81
C PHE A 230 -7.91 -8.82 3.71
N PRO A 231 -8.65 -8.75 2.59
CA PRO A 231 -8.53 -9.64 1.42
C PRO A 231 -7.51 -9.20 0.36
N HIS A 232 -6.94 -7.96 0.43
CA HIS A 232 -6.27 -7.31 -0.68
C HIS A 232 -5.03 -8.09 -1.16
N HIS A 233 -4.03 -8.29 -0.29
CA HIS A 233 -2.79 -8.98 -0.65
C HIS A 233 -2.99 -10.49 -0.91
N GLU A 234 -3.93 -11.14 -0.21
CA GLU A 234 -4.32 -12.52 -0.52
C GLU A 234 -4.86 -12.62 -1.94
N ASN A 235 -5.71 -11.68 -2.35
CA ASN A 235 -6.27 -11.62 -3.70
C ASN A 235 -5.20 -11.31 -4.75
N GLU A 236 -4.24 -10.44 -4.43
CA GLU A 236 -3.11 -10.17 -5.33
C GLU A 236 -2.24 -11.41 -5.56
N ILE A 237 -1.98 -12.20 -4.51
CA ILE A 237 -1.28 -13.49 -4.62
C ILE A 237 -2.04 -14.41 -5.58
N ALA A 238 -3.34 -14.60 -5.32
CA ALA A 238 -4.18 -15.47 -6.14
C ALA A 238 -4.16 -15.05 -7.62
N GLN A 239 -4.35 -13.75 -7.89
CA GLN A 239 -4.31 -13.20 -9.23
C GLN A 239 -2.95 -13.41 -9.92
N SER A 240 -1.88 -13.02 -9.26
CA SER A 240 -0.54 -13.02 -9.87
C SER A 240 0.00 -14.43 -10.08
N GLU A 241 -0.18 -15.32 -9.09
CA GLU A 241 0.32 -16.68 -9.20
C GLU A 241 -0.49 -17.52 -10.18
N CYS A 242 -1.83 -17.35 -10.23
CA CYS A 242 -2.66 -18.02 -11.23
C CYS A 242 -2.46 -17.50 -12.66
N ALA A 243 -2.09 -16.23 -12.81
CA ALA A 243 -1.80 -15.66 -14.12
C ALA A 243 -0.42 -16.05 -14.66
N ASN A 244 0.59 -16.20 -13.79
CA ASN A 244 1.99 -16.36 -14.19
C ASN A 244 2.60 -17.73 -13.86
N GLY A 245 1.95 -18.55 -13.00
CA GLY A 245 2.47 -19.86 -12.58
C GLY A 245 3.73 -19.79 -11.73
N LYS A 246 3.99 -18.64 -11.07
CA LYS A 246 5.20 -18.37 -10.28
C LYS A 246 4.82 -17.68 -8.97
N PRO A 247 5.64 -17.80 -7.90
CA PRO A 247 5.45 -17.02 -6.68
C PRO A 247 5.42 -15.52 -6.98
N PHE A 248 4.49 -14.79 -6.35
CA PHE A 248 4.33 -13.37 -6.60
C PHE A 248 5.40 -12.51 -5.92
N ALA A 249 5.67 -12.76 -4.63
CA ALA A 249 6.71 -12.08 -3.89
C ALA A 249 7.44 -13.03 -2.92
N ASN A 250 8.76 -12.85 -2.78
CA ASN A 250 9.57 -13.67 -1.88
C ASN A 250 9.37 -13.27 -0.42
N TYR A 251 9.19 -11.97 -0.15
CA TYR A 251 9.03 -11.43 1.20
C TYR A 251 7.79 -10.54 1.28
N TRP A 252 6.95 -10.81 2.27
CA TRP A 252 5.75 -10.04 2.58
C TRP A 252 5.96 -9.28 3.90
N MET A 253 5.91 -7.95 3.83
CA MET A 253 6.14 -7.10 5.00
C MET A 253 4.89 -6.27 5.33
N HIS A 254 4.43 -6.36 6.58
CA HIS A 254 3.24 -5.62 7.02
C HIS A 254 3.53 -4.86 8.30
N ASN A 255 3.15 -3.58 8.33
CA ASN A 255 3.21 -2.76 9.53
C ASN A 255 1.93 -2.84 10.34
N GLY A 256 2.07 -2.67 11.66
CA GLY A 256 0.93 -2.65 12.58
C GLY A 256 0.08 -1.39 12.45
N TYR A 257 -1.11 -1.41 13.04
CA TYR A 257 -2.07 -0.30 13.02
C TYR A 257 -1.61 0.91 13.83
N ILE A 258 -2.27 2.05 13.57
CA ILE A 258 -2.29 3.19 14.49
C ILE A 258 -3.63 3.19 15.23
N ASN A 259 -3.55 3.21 16.55
CA ASN A 259 -4.67 3.49 17.42
C ASN A 259 -4.62 4.97 17.81
N ILE A 260 -5.76 5.56 18.08
CA ILE A 260 -5.88 6.92 18.60
C ILE A 260 -6.48 6.83 20.01
N ASN A 261 -5.75 7.28 21.02
CA ASN A 261 -6.15 7.16 22.42
C ASN A 261 -6.63 5.72 22.76
N ASN A 262 -5.82 4.72 22.39
CA ASN A 262 -6.10 3.29 22.57
C ASN A 262 -7.37 2.77 21.86
N ARG A 263 -7.91 3.49 20.88
CA ARG A 263 -9.08 3.09 20.08
C ARG A 263 -8.73 3.06 18.60
N LYS A 264 -9.37 2.16 17.88
CA LYS A 264 -9.22 2.13 16.41
C LYS A 264 -9.67 3.47 15.83
N MET A 265 -8.87 4.02 14.91
CA MET A 265 -9.20 5.24 14.19
C MET A 265 -10.39 5.01 13.26
N SER A 266 -11.40 5.88 13.33
CA SER A 266 -12.52 5.88 12.38
C SER A 266 -13.15 7.28 12.24
N LYS A 267 -13.68 7.58 11.03
CA LYS A 267 -14.41 8.85 10.79
C LYS A 267 -15.66 8.96 11.68
N SER A 268 -16.35 7.84 11.94
CA SER A 268 -17.56 7.81 12.77
C SER A 268 -17.32 8.11 14.27
N LEU A 269 -16.09 7.86 14.76
CA LEU A 269 -15.71 8.15 16.13
C LEU A 269 -15.14 9.57 16.31
N GLY A 270 -15.03 10.37 15.24
CA GLY A 270 -14.46 11.71 15.31
C GLY A 270 -12.97 11.76 15.68
N ASN A 271 -12.28 10.61 15.68
CA ASN A 271 -10.86 10.48 16.00
C ASN A 271 -10.01 10.27 14.74
N PHE A 272 -10.44 10.86 13.63
CA PHE A 272 -9.78 10.76 12.34
C PHE A 272 -8.97 12.05 12.08
N PHE A 273 -7.65 11.91 11.89
CA PHE A 273 -6.75 13.02 11.62
C PHE A 273 -6.02 12.82 10.31
N THR A 274 -6.00 13.85 9.47
CA THR A 274 -5.11 13.89 8.31
C THR A 274 -3.68 14.21 8.75
N VAL A 275 -2.70 13.87 7.93
CA VAL A 275 -1.29 14.23 8.19
C VAL A 275 -1.15 15.74 8.33
N ARG A 276 -1.79 16.54 7.48
CA ARG A 276 -1.72 18.00 7.56
C ARG A 276 -2.37 18.59 8.82
N ASP A 277 -3.32 17.90 9.44
CA ASP A 277 -3.86 18.36 10.74
C ASP A 277 -2.82 18.19 11.85
N ILE A 278 -2.06 17.10 11.82
CA ILE A 278 -0.95 16.87 12.75
C ILE A 278 0.20 17.86 12.50
N LEU A 279 0.50 18.17 11.25
CA LEU A 279 1.55 19.12 10.87
C LEU A 279 1.27 20.57 11.28
N LYS A 280 0.04 20.91 11.67
CA LYS A 280 -0.29 22.22 12.31
C LYS A 280 0.30 22.35 13.72
N GLN A 281 0.63 21.22 14.37
CA GLN A 281 1.09 21.18 15.76
C GLN A 281 2.51 20.66 15.92
N TYR A 282 2.95 19.77 15.02
CA TYR A 282 4.24 19.07 15.10
C TYR A 282 4.97 19.11 13.76
N ASP A 283 6.28 19.26 13.82
CA ASP A 283 7.13 19.16 12.63
C ASP A 283 7.09 17.74 12.03
N GLY A 284 7.30 17.66 10.73
CA GLY A 284 7.25 16.39 10.00
C GLY A 284 8.26 15.35 10.50
N GLU A 285 9.44 15.79 10.96
CA GLU A 285 10.43 14.90 11.56
C GLU A 285 9.98 14.31 12.89
N VAL A 286 9.25 15.08 13.70
CA VAL A 286 8.62 14.57 14.94
C VAL A 286 7.61 13.49 14.61
N VAL A 287 6.75 13.73 13.61
CA VAL A 287 5.77 12.74 13.13
C VAL A 287 6.48 11.49 12.64
N ARG A 288 7.53 11.64 11.82
CA ARG A 288 8.34 10.53 11.31
C ARG A 288 9.02 9.75 12.45
N PHE A 289 9.65 10.45 13.39
CA PHE A 289 10.30 9.84 14.55
C PHE A 289 9.30 9.03 15.40
N PHE A 290 8.13 9.61 15.67
CA PHE A 290 7.04 8.93 16.37
C PHE A 290 6.64 7.62 15.66
N MET A 291 6.42 7.66 14.33
CA MET A 291 6.02 6.48 13.56
C MET A 291 7.06 5.34 13.60
N LEU A 292 8.33 5.68 13.78
CA LEU A 292 9.46 4.75 13.84
C LEU A 292 9.87 4.39 15.27
N SER A 293 9.28 4.98 16.29
CA SER A 293 9.64 4.77 17.71
C SER A 293 9.32 3.37 18.22
N ALA A 294 8.39 2.65 17.58
CA ALA A 294 8.07 1.27 17.89
C ALA A 294 8.45 0.33 16.75
N HIS A 295 8.63 -0.94 17.08
CA HIS A 295 8.85 -1.95 16.03
C HIS A 295 7.71 -1.91 15.00
N TYR A 296 8.04 -1.88 13.71
CA TYR A 296 7.07 -1.61 12.64
C TYR A 296 5.84 -2.52 12.64
N ARG A 297 5.97 -3.79 13.07
CA ARG A 297 4.85 -4.76 13.14
C ARG A 297 3.92 -4.56 14.34
N ASN A 298 4.35 -3.86 15.38
CA ASN A 298 3.53 -3.62 16.55
C ASN A 298 2.55 -2.46 16.27
N PRO A 299 1.33 -2.50 16.82
CA PRO A 299 0.49 -1.32 16.81
C PRO A 299 1.18 -0.18 17.59
N ILE A 300 0.91 1.05 17.18
CA ILE A 300 1.37 2.25 17.88
C ILE A 300 0.15 3.08 18.28
N ASN A 301 0.18 3.62 19.50
CA ASN A 301 -0.88 4.51 19.96
C ASN A 301 -0.49 5.95 19.73
N PHE A 302 -1.32 6.69 19.00
CA PHE A 302 -1.16 8.12 18.81
C PHE A 302 -1.93 8.84 19.93
N ASP A 303 -1.20 9.57 20.74
CA ASP A 303 -1.71 10.50 21.74
C ASP A 303 -0.74 11.68 21.92
N ASN A 304 -1.20 12.74 22.56
CA ASN A 304 -0.40 13.95 22.71
C ASN A 304 0.86 13.73 23.57
N GLU A 305 0.79 12.88 24.59
CA GLU A 305 1.94 12.63 25.47
C GLU A 305 3.08 11.96 24.69
N LEU A 306 2.78 10.94 23.91
CA LEU A 306 3.77 10.24 23.07
C LEU A 306 4.33 11.15 21.95
N MET A 307 3.52 12.07 21.44
CA MET A 307 4.01 13.06 20.46
C MET A 307 4.97 14.07 21.11
N GLU A 308 4.68 14.57 22.33
CA GLU A 308 5.61 15.43 23.07
C GLU A 308 6.91 14.70 23.46
N GLN A 309 6.84 13.41 23.78
CA GLN A 309 8.02 12.58 24.01
C GLN A 309 8.86 12.44 22.74
N ALA A 310 8.21 12.22 21.58
CA ALA A 310 8.88 12.16 20.29
C ALA A 310 9.56 13.49 19.94
N LYS A 311 8.87 14.62 20.17
CA LYS A 311 9.41 15.98 19.97
C LYS A 311 10.66 16.19 20.83
N SER A 312 10.59 15.92 22.14
CA SER A 312 11.73 16.05 23.04
C SER A 312 12.91 15.15 22.65
N ALA A 313 12.64 13.97 22.05
CA ALA A 313 13.70 13.08 21.59
C ALA A 313 14.39 13.65 20.32
N VAL A 314 13.64 14.21 19.38
CA VAL A 314 14.18 14.90 18.19
C VAL A 314 15.00 16.11 18.61
N GLU A 315 14.50 16.95 19.51
CA GLU A 315 15.22 18.13 20.02
C GLU A 315 16.58 17.76 20.64
N ARG A 316 16.65 16.64 21.40
CA ARG A 316 17.93 16.15 21.95
C ARG A 316 18.92 15.71 20.87
N VAL A 317 18.44 15.12 19.77
CA VAL A 317 19.31 14.78 18.62
C VAL A 317 19.89 16.04 18.00
N TYR A 318 19.05 17.04 17.73
CA TYR A 318 19.52 18.32 17.16
C TYR A 318 20.47 19.06 18.11
N THR A 319 20.19 19.12 19.40
CA THR A 319 21.11 19.70 20.40
C THR A 319 22.47 18.99 20.38
N CYS A 320 22.49 17.67 20.20
CA CYS A 320 23.76 16.96 20.06
C CYS A 320 24.50 17.33 18.76
N ILE A 321 23.80 17.45 17.64
CA ILE A 321 24.38 17.86 16.36
C ILE A 321 24.95 19.27 16.47
N ASP A 322 24.19 20.24 16.99
CA ASP A 322 24.61 21.63 17.19
C ASP A 322 25.88 21.72 18.04
N ASN A 323 25.94 20.93 19.15
CA ASN A 323 27.12 20.88 20.00
C ASN A 323 28.34 20.31 19.26
N LEU A 324 28.16 19.25 18.45
CA LEU A 324 29.23 18.69 17.64
C LEU A 324 29.73 19.67 16.58
N GLU A 325 28.82 20.36 15.88
CA GLU A 325 29.17 21.40 14.90
C GLU A 325 29.92 22.55 15.56
N PHE A 326 29.48 23.00 16.75
CA PHE A 326 30.19 24.03 17.51
C PHE A 326 31.62 23.58 17.87
N LEU A 327 31.80 22.34 18.31
CA LEU A 327 33.11 21.80 18.64
C LEU A 327 34.02 21.72 17.39
N LEU A 328 33.48 21.27 16.26
CA LEU A 328 34.21 21.16 15.00
C LEU A 328 34.65 22.56 14.49
N GLN A 329 33.81 23.58 14.64
CA GLN A 329 34.15 24.96 14.26
C GLN A 329 35.20 25.62 15.16
N ASN A 330 35.28 25.20 16.42
CA ASN A 330 36.15 25.77 17.42
C ASN A 330 37.34 24.88 17.84
N SER A 331 37.48 23.71 17.25
CA SER A 331 38.64 22.84 17.44
C SER A 331 39.75 23.26 16.47
N ASP A 332 40.95 23.56 16.99
CA ASP A 332 42.16 23.67 16.16
C ASP A 332 42.45 22.29 15.55
N ASP A 333 42.65 22.26 14.24
CA ASP A 333 42.91 21.05 13.41
C ASP A 333 44.23 20.33 13.74
N ARG A 334 44.64 20.30 15.00
CA ARG A 334 45.86 19.65 15.45
C ARG A 334 45.55 18.46 16.31
N GLU A 335 45.57 17.32 15.69
CA GLU A 335 45.45 15.96 16.27
C GLU A 335 44.07 15.33 16.27
N LEU A 336 43.76 14.68 15.19
CA LEU A 336 42.99 13.43 15.14
C LEU A 336 43.87 12.35 14.53
#